data_3a457dc3451481da7941a2529c908bd4
#
_entry.id   3a457dc3451481da7941a2529c908bd4
#
_cell.length_a   1.000
_cell.length_b   1.000
_cell.length_c   1.000
_cell.angle_alpha   90.00
_cell.angle_beta   90.00
_cell.angle_gamma   90.00
#
_symmetry.space_group_name_H-M   'P 1'
#
loop_
_entity.id
_entity.type
_entity.pdbx_description
1 polymer ?
#
loop_
_entity_poly.entity_id
_entity_poly.type
_entity_poly.pdbx_seq_one_letter_code
_entity_poly.pdbx_strand_id
1 'polypeptide(L)'
;DQIDLSNVTKWSIDVSSAQLTATSDWFKVKSGKFEGRDLDGIAIWQSEAIDISSFSDINLSVNAAENGNHEATDFLDVAYAIDGGAFITIENWQGKGSASNTLIDDFTSETVTAAIAAGNSLVIRISMKNNAGSEYITFDNVLVTGNNGGTEPPVDPPIDPPIDPPVEPPVGDTITGACFNCPDLTKVAMASDFDDSIYYADVHSSLTNQATSTQLRAAINGAISLNHNVLTYSEVWTALTQTDEDPLNSDNVILLYKGTSLAKFSNGSGTQSSDPDNWNREHVWAKSHGFPSSSASAYTDIHHLRPTDISVNSSRGNLDFDYSDSALSEAPLNRVDSNSFEPRNAVKGDVARMTFYMDVRYEGADPQTPDLTLVDMLTSTGQPQLGKLCALLAWHE
;
A
#
# COMPACT_ATOMS: atom_id res chain seq x y z
N ASP A 1 9.01 9.84 -14.85
CA ASP A 1 10.41 10.36 -14.89
C ASP A 1 10.42 11.82 -14.46
N GLN A 2 11.04 12.13 -13.35
CA GLN A 2 11.11 13.50 -12.84
C GLN A 2 12.30 14.24 -13.47
N ILE A 3 12.01 15.24 -14.29
CA ILE A 3 13.02 16.06 -14.99
C ILE A 3 13.30 17.36 -14.22
N ASP A 4 12.31 17.90 -13.52
CA ASP A 4 12.41 19.14 -12.75
C ASP A 4 12.31 18.86 -11.24
N LEU A 5 13.41 19.13 -10.54
CA LEU A 5 13.52 18.93 -9.09
C LEU A 5 13.35 20.25 -8.30
N SER A 6 12.93 21.33 -8.95
CA SER A 6 12.83 22.66 -8.34
C SER A 6 11.76 22.78 -7.26
N ASN A 7 10.78 21.87 -7.25
CA ASN A 7 9.66 21.86 -6.30
C ASN A 7 9.74 20.73 -5.25
N VAL A 8 10.87 20.03 -5.15
CA VAL A 8 11.05 19.00 -4.15
C VAL A 8 11.31 19.64 -2.78
N THR A 9 10.48 19.31 -1.81
CA THR A 9 10.57 19.87 -0.45
C THR A 9 11.08 18.88 0.60
N LYS A 10 10.96 17.59 0.36
CA LYS A 10 11.29 16.54 1.34
C LYS A 10 12.70 15.96 1.21
N TRP A 11 13.42 16.32 0.18
CA TRP A 11 14.80 15.89 -0.06
C TRP A 11 15.51 16.85 -1.02
N SER A 12 16.81 16.74 -1.09
CA SER A 12 17.67 17.53 -1.98
C SER A 12 18.70 16.62 -2.64
N ILE A 13 19.26 17.09 -3.76
CA ILE A 13 20.40 16.45 -4.41
C ILE A 13 21.58 17.39 -4.44
N ASP A 14 22.79 16.82 -4.36
CA ASP A 14 24.04 17.49 -4.66
C ASP A 14 24.81 16.69 -5.72
N VAL A 15 24.96 17.29 -6.88
CA VAL A 15 25.72 16.74 -8.01
C VAL A 15 26.94 17.61 -8.36
N SER A 16 27.37 18.46 -7.42
CA SER A 16 28.48 19.39 -7.64
C SER A 16 29.82 18.71 -7.94
N SER A 17 29.99 17.48 -7.44
CA SER A 17 31.13 16.62 -7.68
C SER A 17 30.96 15.67 -8.86
N ALA A 18 29.75 15.48 -9.35
CA ALA A 18 29.47 14.66 -10.53
C ALA A 18 29.78 15.43 -11.84
N GLN A 19 30.07 14.69 -12.89
CA GLN A 19 30.41 15.27 -14.21
C GLN A 19 29.36 14.82 -15.24
N LEU A 20 28.15 15.32 -15.14
CA LEU A 20 27.03 14.99 -16.04
C LEU A 20 27.22 15.71 -17.37
N THR A 21 28.12 15.21 -18.21
CA THR A 21 28.60 15.89 -19.43
C THR A 21 27.83 15.55 -20.70
N ALA A 22 27.08 14.44 -20.68
CA ALA A 22 26.25 14.01 -21.79
C ALA A 22 24.77 13.88 -21.38
N THR A 23 23.88 13.86 -22.34
CA THR A 23 22.42 13.60 -22.08
C THR A 23 22.15 12.20 -21.60
N SER A 24 23.14 11.30 -21.72
CA SER A 24 23.11 9.93 -21.20
C SER A 24 23.51 9.81 -19.73
N ASP A 25 24.04 10.90 -19.13
CA ASP A 25 24.54 10.93 -17.77
C ASP A 25 23.47 11.58 -16.88
N TRP A 26 23.12 10.97 -15.79
CA TRP A 26 22.06 11.52 -14.92
C TRP A 26 22.14 11.04 -13.48
N PHE A 27 21.56 11.86 -12.62
CA PHE A 27 21.19 11.53 -11.24
C PHE A 27 19.76 12.03 -11.03
N LYS A 28 18.77 11.17 -11.22
CA LYS A 28 17.34 11.54 -11.25
C LYS A 28 16.41 10.39 -10.96
N VAL A 29 15.14 10.69 -10.74
CA VAL A 29 14.09 9.67 -10.74
C VAL A 29 13.85 9.18 -12.15
N LYS A 30 13.86 7.87 -12.33
CA LYS A 30 13.58 7.19 -13.59
C LYS A 30 12.88 5.87 -13.33
N SER A 31 11.76 5.64 -14.01
CA SER A 31 10.93 4.43 -13.84
C SER A 31 10.58 4.14 -12.37
N GLY A 32 10.22 5.19 -11.62
CA GLY A 32 9.83 5.08 -10.21
C GLY A 32 10.99 4.93 -9.21
N LYS A 33 12.25 4.83 -9.65
CA LYS A 33 13.42 4.69 -8.79
C LYS A 33 14.36 5.88 -8.96
N PHE A 34 15.14 6.19 -7.94
CA PHE A 34 16.23 7.13 -8.08
C PHE A 34 17.42 6.41 -8.73
N GLU A 35 17.95 6.95 -9.83
CA GLU A 35 18.99 6.30 -10.63
C GLU A 35 20.16 7.23 -10.88
N GLY A 36 21.37 6.75 -10.62
CA GLY A 36 22.63 7.34 -11.02
C GLY A 36 23.25 6.55 -12.17
N ARG A 37 23.65 7.25 -13.23
CA ARG A 37 24.31 6.67 -14.39
C ARG A 37 25.42 7.57 -14.88
N ASP A 38 26.61 6.98 -15.08
CA ASP A 38 27.78 7.67 -15.65
C ASP A 38 28.07 9.01 -14.96
N LEU A 39 28.21 8.92 -13.62
CA LEU A 39 28.29 10.11 -12.78
C LEU A 39 29.68 10.78 -12.83
N ASP A 40 30.74 10.01 -13.10
CA ASP A 40 32.16 10.47 -13.11
C ASP A 40 32.61 11.22 -11.85
N GLY A 41 31.81 11.17 -10.81
CA GLY A 41 32.01 11.81 -9.51
C GLY A 41 30.90 11.43 -8.54
N ILE A 42 30.92 12.02 -7.35
CA ILE A 42 29.96 11.69 -6.30
C ILE A 42 28.66 12.49 -6.49
N ALA A 43 27.54 11.78 -6.53
CA ALA A 43 26.23 12.36 -6.45
C ALA A 43 25.58 11.97 -5.10
N ILE A 44 24.88 12.90 -4.47
CA ILE A 44 24.29 12.76 -3.14
C ILE A 44 22.80 13.05 -3.22
N TRP A 45 22.00 12.19 -2.66
CA TRP A 45 20.61 12.42 -2.26
C TRP A 45 20.55 12.55 -0.74
N GLN A 46 19.78 13.52 -0.23
CA GLN A 46 19.63 13.72 1.21
C GLN A 46 18.20 14.11 1.55
N SER A 47 17.62 13.45 2.56
CA SER A 47 16.31 13.80 3.07
C SER A 47 16.31 15.16 3.76
N GLU A 48 15.13 15.77 3.91
CA GLU A 48 14.93 16.78 4.97
C GLU A 48 15.14 16.15 6.36
N ALA A 49 15.17 16.99 7.38
CA ALA A 49 15.20 16.52 8.76
C ALA A 49 13.81 15.94 9.13
N ILE A 50 13.79 14.67 9.47
CA ILE A 50 12.60 13.94 9.89
C ILE A 50 12.50 14.05 11.42
N ASP A 51 11.39 14.55 11.94
CA ASP A 51 11.14 14.59 13.39
C ASP A 51 10.89 13.18 13.91
N ILE A 52 11.77 12.71 14.80
CA ILE A 52 11.69 11.40 15.43
C ILE A 52 11.56 11.50 16.96
N SER A 53 11.34 12.70 17.49
CA SER A 53 11.37 12.97 18.93
C SER A 53 10.34 12.24 19.77
N SER A 54 9.22 11.84 19.16
CA SER A 54 8.12 11.11 19.80
C SER A 54 8.12 9.61 19.53
N PHE A 55 9.16 9.08 18.84
CA PHE A 55 9.21 7.69 18.42
C PHE A 55 10.31 6.89 19.12
N SER A 56 10.05 5.61 19.38
CA SER A 56 11.02 4.59 19.80
C SER A 56 11.14 3.50 18.72
N ASP A 57 12.13 2.63 18.89
CA ASP A 57 12.36 1.48 17.98
C ASP A 57 12.38 1.87 16.50
N ILE A 58 13.11 2.94 16.23
CA ILE A 58 13.16 3.52 14.89
C ILE A 58 14.00 2.61 14.00
N ASN A 59 13.46 2.29 12.82
CA ASN A 59 14.14 1.51 11.81
C ASN A 59 14.13 2.26 10.47
N LEU A 60 15.27 2.23 9.79
CA LEU A 60 15.42 2.69 8.41
C LEU A 60 15.53 1.48 7.50
N SER A 61 14.83 1.50 6.37
CA SER A 61 15.07 0.58 5.26
C SER A 61 15.24 1.33 3.95
N VAL A 62 16.10 0.81 3.07
CA VAL A 62 16.35 1.34 1.73
C VAL A 62 16.50 0.17 0.77
N ASN A 63 15.76 0.17 -0.32
CA ASN A 63 15.98 -0.78 -1.39
C ASN A 63 17.05 -0.24 -2.35
N ALA A 64 18.04 -1.05 -2.68
CA ALA A 64 19.09 -0.71 -3.62
C ALA A 64 19.22 -1.78 -4.70
N ALA A 65 19.61 -1.38 -5.90
CA ALA A 65 19.94 -2.29 -6.99
C ALA A 65 21.00 -1.68 -7.88
N GLU A 66 21.71 -2.54 -8.59
CA GLU A 66 22.74 -2.12 -9.52
C GLU A 66 22.68 -2.95 -10.82
N ASN A 67 23.31 -2.43 -11.85
CA ASN A 67 23.51 -3.11 -13.11
C ASN A 67 24.79 -2.58 -13.78
N GLY A 68 25.61 -3.46 -14.29
CA GLY A 68 26.85 -3.14 -14.99
C GLY A 68 28.09 -3.64 -14.27
N ASN A 69 29.25 -3.21 -14.75
CA ASN A 69 30.56 -3.57 -14.21
C ASN A 69 31.11 -2.43 -13.38
N HIS A 70 31.02 -2.53 -12.07
CA HIS A 70 31.49 -1.46 -11.20
C HIS A 70 32.95 -1.64 -10.78
N GLU A 71 33.77 -0.64 -11.02
CA GLU A 71 35.16 -0.59 -10.62
C GLU A 71 35.30 -0.35 -9.11
N ALA A 72 36.51 -0.61 -8.57
CA ALA A 72 36.81 -0.41 -7.16
C ALA A 72 36.63 1.05 -6.67
N THR A 73 36.42 2.01 -7.56
CA THR A 73 36.12 3.41 -7.26
C THR A 73 34.64 3.74 -7.22
N ASP A 74 33.81 2.80 -7.67
CA ASP A 74 32.36 2.95 -7.70
C ASP A 74 31.75 2.46 -6.42
N PHE A 75 30.68 3.10 -5.97
CA PHE A 75 30.07 2.76 -4.68
C PHE A 75 28.62 3.26 -4.57
N LEU A 76 27.92 2.66 -3.63
CA LEU A 76 26.70 3.18 -3.05
C LEU A 76 26.83 3.15 -1.52
N ASP A 77 26.73 4.33 -0.90
CA ASP A 77 26.69 4.52 0.56
C ASP A 77 25.29 4.87 1.03
N VAL A 78 24.83 4.20 2.07
CA VAL A 78 23.63 4.58 2.82
C VAL A 78 24.05 4.97 4.23
N ALA A 79 23.71 6.18 4.65
CA ALA A 79 24.11 6.74 5.93
C ALA A 79 22.99 7.58 6.55
N TYR A 80 23.03 7.78 7.85
CA TYR A 80 22.12 8.66 8.57
C TYR A 80 22.85 9.54 9.58
N ALA A 81 22.22 10.63 9.97
CA ALA A 81 22.69 11.50 11.05
C ALA A 81 21.52 11.81 12.01
N ILE A 82 21.82 11.83 13.32
CA ILE A 82 20.88 12.21 14.38
C ILE A 82 21.27 13.58 14.91
N ASP A 83 20.27 14.44 15.12
CA ASP A 83 20.38 15.76 15.74
C ASP A 83 21.51 16.63 15.16
N GLY A 84 21.71 16.56 13.84
CA GLY A 84 22.77 17.30 13.13
C GLY A 84 24.20 16.80 13.42
N GLY A 85 24.34 15.61 14.00
CA GLY A 85 25.63 14.96 14.25
C GLY A 85 26.33 14.49 12.98
N ALA A 86 27.42 13.74 13.16
CA ALA A 86 28.13 13.12 12.02
C ALA A 86 27.29 12.02 11.38
N PHE A 87 27.42 11.85 10.07
CA PHE A 87 26.79 10.75 9.37
C PHE A 87 27.40 9.40 9.79
N ILE A 88 26.56 8.43 10.07
CA ILE A 88 26.89 7.04 10.40
C ILE A 88 26.50 6.23 9.16
N THR A 89 27.49 5.61 8.53
CA THR A 89 27.25 4.70 7.39
C THR A 89 26.67 3.39 7.93
N ILE A 90 25.55 2.96 7.36
CA ILE A 90 24.91 1.67 7.67
C ILE A 90 25.23 0.62 6.60
N GLU A 91 25.51 1.05 5.37
CA GLU A 91 25.97 0.17 4.31
C GLU A 91 26.87 0.94 3.34
N ASN A 92 27.90 0.26 2.86
CA ASN A 92 28.83 0.74 1.83
C ASN A 92 29.10 -0.38 0.86
N TRP A 93 28.40 -0.38 -0.24
CA TRP A 93 28.69 -1.28 -1.36
C TRP A 93 29.73 -0.66 -2.27
N GLN A 94 30.84 -1.34 -2.45
CA GLN A 94 31.95 -0.87 -3.28
C GLN A 94 32.24 -1.86 -4.40
N GLY A 95 32.48 -1.34 -5.60
CA GLY A 95 32.82 -2.13 -6.79
C GLY A 95 34.07 -2.97 -6.59
N LYS A 96 34.12 -4.14 -7.23
CA LYS A 96 35.21 -5.12 -7.10
C LYS A 96 36.30 -4.99 -8.14
N GLY A 97 36.13 -4.10 -9.12
CA GLY A 97 37.06 -3.93 -10.23
C GLY A 97 36.74 -4.82 -11.44
N SER A 98 37.47 -4.66 -12.51
CA SER A 98 37.20 -5.11 -13.89
C SER A 98 36.95 -6.61 -14.13
N ALA A 99 36.95 -7.45 -13.12
CA ALA A 99 36.81 -8.90 -13.28
C ALA A 99 35.53 -9.48 -12.72
N SER A 100 34.72 -8.71 -12.03
CA SER A 100 33.40 -9.16 -11.51
C SER A 100 32.44 -8.00 -11.55
N ASN A 101 31.34 -8.21 -12.08
CA ASN A 101 30.31 -7.26 -12.51
C ASN A 101 29.45 -6.75 -11.35
N THR A 102 30.01 -6.38 -10.18
CA THR A 102 29.11 -6.11 -9.08
C THR A 102 29.73 -5.22 -8.01
N LEU A 103 28.91 -4.32 -7.50
CA LEU A 103 29.05 -3.83 -6.14
C LEU A 103 28.91 -5.06 -5.25
N ILE A 104 29.78 -5.31 -4.35
CA ILE A 104 29.85 -6.44 -3.40
C ILE A 104 28.83 -7.59 -3.66
N ASP A 105 29.36 -8.77 -4.00
CA ASP A 105 28.64 -10.05 -3.99
C ASP A 105 27.42 -10.24 -4.90
N ASP A 106 27.41 -9.74 -6.11
CA ASP A 106 26.42 -10.08 -7.14
C ASP A 106 24.97 -9.74 -6.76
N PHE A 107 24.74 -8.61 -6.09
CA PHE A 107 23.36 -8.29 -5.81
C PHE A 107 22.69 -7.61 -7.01
N THR A 108 21.60 -8.20 -7.48
CA THR A 108 20.72 -7.54 -8.44
C THR A 108 19.76 -6.58 -7.73
N SER A 109 19.40 -6.87 -6.48
CA SER A 109 18.67 -5.96 -5.59
C SER A 109 18.78 -6.43 -4.13
N GLU A 110 19.00 -5.48 -3.23
CA GLU A 110 19.03 -5.73 -1.78
C GLU A 110 18.23 -4.70 -1.00
N THR A 111 17.82 -5.06 0.21
CA THR A 111 17.22 -4.15 1.17
C THR A 111 18.14 -3.97 2.36
N VAL A 112 18.67 -2.76 2.50
CA VAL A 112 19.38 -2.36 3.72
C VAL A 112 18.37 -2.07 4.81
N THR A 113 18.64 -2.56 6.01
CA THR A 113 17.87 -2.23 7.21
C THR A 113 18.79 -1.89 8.36
N ALA A 114 18.44 -0.85 9.12
CA ALA A 114 19.19 -0.47 10.32
C ALA A 114 18.27 0.03 11.42
N ALA A 115 18.56 -0.39 12.65
CA ALA A 115 17.99 0.25 13.83
C ALA A 115 18.65 1.61 14.06
N ILE A 116 17.86 2.65 14.21
CA ILE A 116 18.31 4.04 14.39
C ILE A 116 18.27 4.39 15.87
N ALA A 117 19.33 5.04 16.36
CA ALA A 117 19.39 5.52 17.73
C ALA A 117 18.29 6.58 17.99
N ALA A 118 17.83 6.65 19.25
CA ALA A 118 16.88 7.68 19.65
C ALA A 118 17.48 9.08 19.50
N GLY A 119 16.64 10.05 19.13
CA GLY A 119 17.02 11.46 18.96
C GLY A 119 15.80 12.32 18.68
N ASN A 120 16.01 13.57 18.30
CA ASN A 120 14.93 14.48 17.95
C ASN A 120 14.74 14.59 16.44
N SER A 121 15.81 14.50 15.68
CA SER A 121 15.76 14.60 14.22
C SER A 121 16.68 13.59 13.55
N LEU A 122 16.23 13.05 12.43
CA LEU A 122 16.94 12.10 11.57
C LEU A 122 17.12 12.70 10.18
N VAL A 123 18.31 12.63 9.64
CA VAL A 123 18.61 12.92 8.23
C VAL A 123 19.21 11.69 7.59
N ILE A 124 18.70 11.29 6.43
CA ILE A 124 19.20 10.16 5.65
C ILE A 124 19.99 10.71 4.47
N ARG A 125 21.12 10.07 4.16
CA ARG A 125 21.94 10.40 3.01
C ARG A 125 22.31 9.15 2.24
N ILE A 126 22.12 9.22 0.91
CA ILE A 126 22.53 8.19 -0.03
C ILE A 126 23.50 8.84 -1.02
N SER A 127 24.72 8.29 -1.08
CA SER A 127 25.76 8.79 -1.96
C SER A 127 26.18 7.68 -2.92
N MET A 128 26.39 8.02 -4.18
CA MET A 128 26.81 7.03 -5.17
C MET A 128 27.80 7.62 -6.19
N LYS A 129 28.54 6.72 -6.81
CA LYS A 129 29.44 7.00 -7.91
C LYS A 129 29.50 5.80 -8.83
N ASN A 130 29.45 6.06 -10.13
CA ASN A 130 29.77 5.16 -11.22
C ASN A 130 30.35 5.98 -12.39
N ASN A 131 31.04 5.33 -13.33
CA ASN A 131 31.86 6.04 -14.32
C ASN A 131 31.73 5.51 -15.75
N ALA A 132 30.70 4.72 -16.04
CA ALA A 132 30.45 4.25 -17.41
C ALA A 132 28.95 4.26 -17.78
N GLY A 133 28.68 4.56 -19.03
CA GLY A 133 27.33 4.65 -19.56
C GLY A 133 26.56 3.32 -19.64
N SER A 134 27.19 2.19 -19.25
CA SER A 134 26.54 0.88 -19.08
C SER A 134 26.23 0.56 -17.62
N GLU A 135 26.55 1.44 -16.70
CA GLU A 135 26.43 1.23 -15.25
C GLU A 135 25.30 2.07 -14.68
N TYR A 136 24.50 1.41 -13.87
CA TYR A 136 23.37 2.02 -13.17
C TYR A 136 23.39 1.60 -11.70
N ILE A 137 23.26 2.58 -10.83
CA ILE A 137 22.97 2.34 -9.41
C ILE A 137 21.62 2.97 -9.11
N THR A 138 20.74 2.22 -8.49
CA THR A 138 19.40 2.69 -8.14
C THR A 138 19.12 2.48 -6.67
N PHE A 139 18.29 3.37 -6.11
CA PHE A 139 17.66 3.13 -4.82
C PHE A 139 16.19 3.57 -4.86
N ASP A 140 15.42 3.00 -3.92
CA ASP A 140 13.99 3.23 -3.79
C ASP A 140 13.51 2.87 -2.38
N ASN A 141 12.25 3.16 -2.07
CA ASN A 141 11.61 2.77 -0.81
C ASN A 141 12.44 3.15 0.43
N VAL A 142 12.91 4.41 0.47
CA VAL A 142 13.54 4.94 1.67
C VAL A 142 12.46 5.11 2.73
N LEU A 143 12.41 4.18 3.69
CA LEU A 143 11.34 4.08 4.67
C LEU A 143 11.90 4.19 6.09
N VAL A 144 11.34 5.08 6.89
CA VAL A 144 11.58 5.17 8.33
C VAL A 144 10.32 4.75 9.06
N THR A 145 10.45 3.80 9.96
CA THR A 145 9.36 3.35 10.85
C THR A 145 9.77 3.52 12.30
N GLY A 146 8.82 3.70 13.20
CA GLY A 146 9.06 3.79 14.64
C GLY A 146 7.78 3.60 15.42
N ASN A 147 7.91 3.19 16.68
CA ASN A 147 6.79 3.09 17.61
C ASN A 147 6.55 4.43 18.25
N ASN A 148 5.39 5.04 18.03
CA ASN A 148 4.95 6.17 18.81
C ASN A 148 4.59 5.63 20.21
N GLY A 149 5.43 5.92 21.20
CA GLY A 149 5.29 5.41 22.57
C GLY A 149 4.05 5.96 23.29
N GLY A 150 2.89 5.61 22.80
CA GLY A 150 1.67 5.65 23.56
C GLY A 150 1.78 4.61 24.68
N THR A 151 2.19 5.02 25.87
CA THR A 151 1.99 4.22 27.08
C THR A 151 0.51 3.91 27.17
N GLU A 152 0.16 2.64 27.06
CA GLU A 152 -1.14 2.16 27.51
C GLU A 152 -1.31 2.60 28.97
N PRO A 153 -2.33 3.44 29.32
CA PRO A 153 -2.49 3.87 30.70
C PRO A 153 -2.87 2.65 31.55
N PRO A 154 -2.41 2.59 32.82
CA PRO A 154 -2.88 1.58 33.76
C PRO A 154 -4.40 1.65 33.86
N VAL A 155 -5.05 0.51 33.83
CA VAL A 155 -6.50 0.39 33.97
C VAL A 155 -6.87 0.81 35.40
N ASP A 156 -7.25 2.07 35.61
CA ASP A 156 -7.99 2.52 36.78
C ASP A 156 -9.48 2.66 36.45
N PRO A 157 -10.38 2.38 37.39
CA PRO A 157 -11.82 2.34 37.14
C PRO A 157 -12.39 3.71 36.75
N PRO A 158 -13.53 3.75 36.03
CA PRO A 158 -13.98 4.92 35.29
C PRO A 158 -14.34 6.08 36.23
N ILE A 159 -13.68 7.21 36.00
CA ILE A 159 -14.12 8.52 36.44
C ILE A 159 -14.53 9.27 35.19
N ASP A 160 -15.78 9.75 35.13
CA ASP A 160 -16.31 10.54 34.03
C ASP A 160 -15.37 11.70 33.67
N PRO A 161 -14.96 11.84 32.38
CA PRO A 161 -14.18 13.00 31.96
C PRO A 161 -15.06 14.24 31.86
N PRO A 162 -14.50 15.44 32.11
CA PRO A 162 -15.17 16.69 31.80
C PRO A 162 -15.43 16.78 30.31
N ILE A 163 -16.61 17.25 29.95
CA ILE A 163 -17.02 17.49 28.56
C ILE A 163 -16.17 18.65 28.03
N ASP A 164 -15.12 18.35 27.27
CA ASP A 164 -14.51 19.34 26.38
C ASP A 164 -15.49 19.65 25.22
N PRO A 165 -15.58 20.92 24.81
CA PRO A 165 -16.46 21.27 23.68
C PRO A 165 -16.01 20.50 22.42
N PRO A 166 -16.96 20.12 21.55
CA PRO A 166 -16.65 19.35 20.35
C PRO A 166 -15.55 20.05 19.54
N VAL A 167 -14.42 19.38 19.34
CA VAL A 167 -13.47 19.77 18.30
C VAL A 167 -14.25 19.61 16.99
N GLU A 168 -14.53 20.73 16.31
CA GLU A 168 -15.05 20.66 14.95
C GLU A 168 -14.16 19.69 14.16
N PRO A 169 -14.75 18.69 13.47
CA PRO A 169 -13.96 17.83 12.59
C PRO A 169 -13.22 18.75 11.64
N PRO A 170 -11.97 18.43 11.25
CA PRO A 170 -11.28 19.20 10.24
C PRO A 170 -12.25 19.34 9.06
N VAL A 171 -12.56 20.59 8.71
CA VAL A 171 -13.36 20.91 7.53
C VAL A 171 -12.67 20.18 6.41
N GLY A 172 -13.32 19.12 5.90
CA GLY A 172 -12.71 18.22 4.94
C GLY A 172 -12.11 19.08 3.85
N ASP A 173 -10.82 18.89 3.59
CA ASP A 173 -10.16 19.54 2.49
C ASP A 173 -11.04 19.34 1.28
N THR A 174 -11.49 20.45 0.73
CA THR A 174 -12.23 20.45 -0.52
C THR A 174 -11.33 19.73 -1.49
N ILE A 175 -11.70 18.50 -1.88
CA ILE A 175 -10.98 17.72 -2.88
C ILE A 175 -11.06 18.49 -4.18
N THR A 176 -10.27 19.56 -4.27
CA THR A 176 -10.17 20.38 -5.46
C THR A 176 -9.38 19.56 -6.47
N GLY A 177 -10.13 18.87 -7.32
CA GLY A 177 -9.61 18.27 -8.53
C GLY A 177 -9.70 16.75 -8.68
N ALA A 178 -9.76 15.96 -7.63
CA ALA A 178 -9.77 14.48 -7.73
C ALA A 178 -11.17 13.86 -7.85
N CYS A 179 -12.20 14.69 -7.97
CA CYS A 179 -13.56 14.20 -8.02
C CYS A 179 -14.03 14.00 -9.47
N PHE A 180 -14.04 12.76 -9.95
CA PHE A 180 -14.61 12.41 -11.25
C PHE A 180 -16.12 12.21 -11.19
N ASN A 181 -16.65 11.76 -10.09
CA ASN A 181 -18.08 11.65 -9.75
C ASN A 181 -18.14 11.61 -8.22
N CYS A 182 -18.16 12.76 -7.59
CA CYS A 182 -18.17 12.84 -6.13
C CYS A 182 -19.36 12.08 -5.56
N PRO A 183 -19.15 11.18 -4.60
CA PRO A 183 -20.27 10.62 -3.87
C PRO A 183 -21.02 11.74 -3.16
N ASP A 184 -22.32 11.55 -3.01
CA ASP A 184 -23.14 12.45 -2.21
C ASP A 184 -22.74 12.30 -0.72
N LEU A 185 -21.90 13.22 -0.25
CA LEU A 185 -21.39 13.19 1.13
C LEU A 185 -22.49 13.29 2.18
N THR A 186 -23.71 13.73 1.83
CA THR A 186 -24.85 13.71 2.76
C THR A 186 -25.29 12.29 3.12
N LYS A 187 -24.85 11.28 2.36
CA LYS A 187 -25.11 9.87 2.59
C LYS A 187 -23.99 9.17 3.36
N VAL A 188 -22.88 9.85 3.62
CA VAL A 188 -21.74 9.30 4.36
C VAL A 188 -21.95 9.59 5.83
N ALA A 189 -22.05 8.53 6.66
CA ALA A 189 -22.06 8.69 8.10
C ALA A 189 -20.66 9.15 8.58
N MET A 190 -20.65 10.09 9.52
CA MET A 190 -19.39 10.51 10.15
C MET A 190 -18.84 9.36 11.01
N ALA A 191 -17.52 9.14 10.96
CA ALA A 191 -16.88 8.11 11.78
C ALA A 191 -17.10 8.35 13.28
N SER A 192 -17.24 9.61 13.70
CA SER A 192 -17.59 10.01 15.06
C SER A 192 -18.98 9.57 15.51
N ASP A 193 -19.87 9.29 14.57
CA ASP A 193 -21.27 8.88 14.86
C ASP A 193 -21.39 7.35 14.98
N PHE A 194 -20.29 6.63 14.73
CA PHE A 194 -20.27 5.18 14.86
C PHE A 194 -20.21 4.77 16.34
N ASP A 195 -21.23 4.05 16.79
CA ASP A 195 -21.29 3.44 18.12
C ASP A 195 -21.39 1.92 17.95
N ASP A 196 -20.31 1.24 18.27
CA ASP A 196 -20.19 -0.22 18.19
C ASP A 196 -21.31 -0.93 18.98
N SER A 197 -21.64 -0.43 20.16
CA SER A 197 -22.65 -1.01 21.03
C SER A 197 -24.07 -0.90 20.46
N ILE A 198 -24.32 0.10 19.64
CA ILE A 198 -25.59 0.29 18.95
C ILE A 198 -25.58 -0.48 17.63
N TYR A 199 -24.54 -0.30 16.84
CA TYR A 199 -24.44 -0.92 15.51
C TYR A 199 -24.44 -2.45 15.57
N TYR A 200 -23.69 -3.02 16.51
CA TYR A 200 -23.59 -4.46 16.71
C TYR A 200 -24.40 -4.99 17.90
N ALA A 201 -25.45 -4.29 18.36
CA ALA A 201 -26.22 -4.67 19.53
C ALA A 201 -26.74 -6.13 19.49
N ASP A 202 -27.26 -6.58 18.35
CA ASP A 202 -27.77 -7.94 18.18
C ASP A 202 -26.64 -8.98 18.12
N VAL A 203 -25.46 -8.60 17.61
CA VAL A 203 -24.27 -9.44 17.61
C VAL A 203 -23.75 -9.63 19.04
N HIS A 204 -23.61 -8.56 19.80
CA HIS A 204 -23.20 -8.61 21.21
C HIS A 204 -24.18 -9.42 22.05
N SER A 205 -25.48 -9.24 21.81
CA SER A 205 -26.53 -10.06 22.45
C SER A 205 -26.39 -11.54 22.10
N SER A 206 -26.15 -11.87 20.84
CA SER A 206 -25.95 -13.24 20.36
C SER A 206 -24.72 -13.90 20.99
N LEU A 207 -23.61 -13.19 21.09
CA LEU A 207 -22.40 -13.67 21.76
C LEU A 207 -22.64 -13.92 23.25
N THR A 208 -23.27 -12.99 23.94
CA THR A 208 -23.59 -13.11 25.39
C THR A 208 -24.50 -14.29 25.68
N ASN A 209 -25.47 -14.56 24.81
CA ASN A 209 -26.43 -15.64 24.96
C ASN A 209 -25.95 -16.98 24.40
N GLN A 210 -24.66 -17.10 24.02
CA GLN A 210 -24.08 -18.33 23.46
C GLN A 210 -24.85 -18.84 22.22
N ALA A 211 -25.22 -17.93 21.33
CA ALA A 211 -25.92 -18.26 20.11
C ALA A 211 -25.14 -19.28 19.25
N THR A 212 -25.84 -20.07 18.48
CA THR A 212 -25.20 -20.95 17.48
C THR A 212 -24.50 -20.14 16.41
N SER A 213 -23.54 -20.75 15.71
CA SER A 213 -22.84 -20.10 14.57
C SER A 213 -23.82 -19.55 13.53
N THR A 214 -24.90 -20.26 13.25
CA THR A 214 -25.93 -19.78 12.30
C THR A 214 -26.65 -18.54 12.83
N GLN A 215 -26.98 -18.50 14.12
CA GLN A 215 -27.63 -17.32 14.73
C GLN A 215 -26.68 -16.11 14.77
N LEU A 216 -25.41 -16.35 15.10
CA LEU A 216 -24.39 -15.30 15.10
C LEU A 216 -24.17 -14.76 13.68
N ARG A 217 -24.04 -15.64 12.67
CA ARG A 217 -23.93 -15.22 11.28
C ARG A 217 -25.14 -14.36 10.85
N ALA A 218 -26.35 -14.77 11.20
CA ALA A 218 -27.55 -13.98 10.87
C ALA A 218 -27.58 -12.62 11.57
N ALA A 219 -27.12 -12.53 12.83
CA ALA A 219 -27.01 -11.26 13.54
C ALA A 219 -25.97 -10.32 12.88
N ILE A 220 -24.81 -10.85 12.48
CA ILE A 220 -23.80 -10.08 11.74
C ILE A 220 -24.35 -9.62 10.40
N ASN A 221 -24.97 -10.53 9.62
CA ASN A 221 -25.59 -10.16 8.34
C ASN A 221 -26.62 -9.03 8.52
N GLY A 222 -27.50 -9.14 9.54
CA GLY A 222 -28.47 -8.09 9.86
C GLY A 222 -27.83 -6.74 10.12
N ALA A 223 -26.77 -6.70 10.91
CA ALA A 223 -26.05 -5.45 11.22
C ALA A 223 -25.41 -4.83 9.99
N ILE A 224 -24.61 -5.60 9.24
CA ILE A 224 -23.84 -5.08 8.08
C ILE A 224 -24.69 -4.86 6.81
N SER A 225 -25.95 -5.30 6.81
CA SER A 225 -26.89 -5.08 5.72
C SER A 225 -27.79 -3.87 5.95
N LEU A 226 -27.93 -3.43 7.20
CA LEU A 226 -28.83 -2.34 7.57
C LEU A 226 -28.31 -1.00 7.01
N ASN A 227 -29.19 -0.28 6.32
CA ASN A 227 -28.89 1.05 5.79
C ASN A 227 -27.69 1.11 4.82
N HIS A 228 -27.40 0.01 4.12
CA HIS A 228 -26.34 0.00 3.12
C HIS A 228 -26.63 1.05 2.03
N ASN A 229 -25.76 2.03 1.91
CA ASN A 229 -25.83 3.05 0.88
C ASN A 229 -25.08 2.58 -0.36
N VAL A 230 -25.79 2.15 -1.38
CA VAL A 230 -25.23 1.62 -2.62
C VAL A 230 -24.68 2.75 -3.48
N LEU A 231 -23.40 2.73 -3.74
CA LEU A 231 -22.73 3.66 -4.65
C LEU A 231 -22.97 3.27 -6.11
N THR A 232 -22.92 4.23 -7.01
CA THR A 232 -22.73 3.95 -8.42
C THR A 232 -21.28 3.51 -8.69
N TYR A 233 -21.05 2.75 -9.74
CA TYR A 233 -19.67 2.32 -10.05
C TYR A 233 -18.74 3.51 -10.38
N SER A 234 -19.29 4.63 -10.85
CA SER A 234 -18.53 5.89 -11.01
C SER A 234 -18.10 6.51 -9.68
N GLU A 235 -18.96 6.49 -8.67
CA GLU A 235 -18.67 7.05 -7.35
C GLU A 235 -17.59 6.25 -6.62
N VAL A 236 -17.43 4.95 -6.94
CA VAL A 236 -16.37 4.11 -6.37
C VAL A 236 -14.98 4.69 -6.64
N TRP A 237 -14.72 5.34 -7.78
CA TRP A 237 -13.44 6.01 -8.02
C TRP A 237 -13.08 6.98 -6.89
N THR A 238 -14.01 7.85 -6.53
CA THR A 238 -13.80 8.83 -5.48
C THR A 238 -13.80 8.19 -4.09
N ALA A 239 -14.69 7.21 -3.84
CA ALA A 239 -14.71 6.52 -2.55
C ALA A 239 -13.35 5.89 -2.21
N LEU A 240 -12.72 5.22 -3.17
CA LEU A 240 -11.40 4.59 -2.97
C LEU A 240 -10.28 5.62 -2.73
N THR A 241 -10.41 6.85 -3.22
CA THR A 241 -9.44 7.90 -2.87
C THR A 241 -9.51 8.35 -1.41
N GLN A 242 -10.55 7.97 -0.69
CA GLN A 242 -10.74 8.26 0.74
C GLN A 242 -10.42 7.02 1.59
N THR A 243 -10.93 5.84 1.19
CA THR A 243 -10.75 4.61 1.97
C THR A 243 -9.33 4.07 1.94
N ASP A 244 -8.60 4.36 0.87
CA ASP A 244 -7.25 3.85 0.61
C ASP A 244 -6.26 5.01 0.41
N GLU A 245 -6.56 6.18 0.97
CA GLU A 245 -5.65 7.33 0.97
C GLU A 245 -4.32 6.94 1.62
N ASP A 246 -3.23 7.37 1.00
CA ASP A 246 -1.91 7.23 1.60
C ASP A 246 -1.79 8.14 2.84
N PRO A 247 -1.61 7.58 4.04
CA PRO A 247 -1.52 8.38 5.27
C PRO A 247 -0.31 9.33 5.29
N LEU A 248 0.64 9.12 4.39
CA LEU A 248 1.83 9.96 4.26
C LEU A 248 1.72 10.99 3.13
N ASN A 249 0.74 10.80 2.22
CA ASN A 249 0.53 11.71 1.08
C ASN A 249 -0.94 11.69 0.66
N SER A 250 -1.71 12.68 1.11
CA SER A 250 -3.15 12.78 0.82
C SER A 250 -3.51 12.93 -0.67
N ASP A 251 -2.54 13.20 -1.55
CA ASP A 251 -2.76 13.22 -3.00
C ASP A 251 -2.68 11.82 -3.64
N ASN A 252 -2.32 10.79 -2.86
CA ASN A 252 -2.10 9.44 -3.32
C ASN A 252 -3.07 8.43 -2.69
N VAL A 253 -3.14 7.25 -3.31
CA VAL A 253 -3.73 6.03 -2.75
C VAL A 253 -2.65 4.95 -2.59
N ILE A 254 -2.85 4.03 -1.67
CA ILE A 254 -2.01 2.83 -1.53
C ILE A 254 -2.61 1.70 -2.35
N LEU A 255 -1.84 1.14 -3.27
CA LEU A 255 -2.28 0.04 -4.12
C LEU A 255 -2.26 -1.30 -3.36
N LEU A 256 -3.37 -2.03 -3.35
CA LEU A 256 -3.52 -3.25 -2.56
C LEU A 256 -2.39 -4.27 -2.78
N TYR A 257 -2.16 -4.69 -4.02
CA TYR A 257 -1.22 -5.79 -4.31
C TYR A 257 0.24 -5.32 -4.45
N LYS A 258 0.49 -4.09 -4.89
CA LYS A 258 1.86 -3.54 -4.92
C LYS A 258 2.28 -2.98 -3.56
N GLY A 259 1.37 -2.42 -2.78
CA GLY A 259 1.68 -1.70 -1.54
C GLY A 259 2.38 -0.37 -1.77
N THR A 260 2.40 0.12 -2.99
CA THR A 260 3.02 1.38 -3.40
C THR A 260 2.00 2.51 -3.39
N SER A 261 2.49 3.71 -3.11
CA SER A 261 1.75 4.95 -3.19
C SER A 261 1.68 5.44 -4.64
N LEU A 262 0.49 5.78 -5.13
CA LEU A 262 0.27 6.29 -6.48
C LEU A 262 -0.73 7.42 -6.47
N ALA A 263 -0.51 8.44 -7.31
CA ALA A 263 -1.38 9.61 -7.36
C ALA A 263 -2.84 9.22 -7.61
N LYS A 264 -3.78 9.83 -6.87
CA LYS A 264 -5.23 9.64 -7.02
C LYS A 264 -5.69 9.85 -8.46
N PHE A 265 -5.04 10.77 -9.19
CA PHE A 265 -5.33 11.05 -10.60
C PHE A 265 -4.78 10.04 -11.60
N SER A 266 -3.78 9.23 -11.21
CA SER A 266 -3.25 8.14 -12.04
C SER A 266 -4.20 6.94 -12.02
N ASN A 267 -5.48 7.17 -12.26
CA ASN A 267 -6.51 6.14 -12.28
C ASN A 267 -6.88 5.76 -13.72
N GLY A 268 -7.34 4.53 -13.90
CA GLY A 268 -7.73 4.00 -15.20
C GLY A 268 -9.11 4.48 -15.71
N SER A 269 -9.50 5.70 -15.40
CA SER A 269 -10.74 6.28 -15.92
C SER A 269 -10.54 6.96 -17.28
N GLY A 270 -11.55 6.91 -18.13
CA GLY A 270 -11.53 7.59 -19.43
C GLY A 270 -10.35 7.16 -20.32
N THR A 271 -9.58 8.11 -20.83
CA THR A 271 -8.44 7.88 -21.72
C THR A 271 -7.23 7.26 -21.02
N GLN A 272 -7.18 7.28 -19.70
CA GLN A 272 -6.07 6.72 -18.90
C GLN A 272 -6.20 5.21 -18.71
N SER A 273 -7.29 4.58 -19.12
CA SER A 273 -7.56 3.15 -18.95
C SER A 273 -6.59 2.23 -19.71
N SER A 274 -5.83 2.76 -20.66
CA SER A 274 -4.84 2.02 -21.44
C SER A 274 -3.43 2.05 -20.85
N ASP A 275 -3.19 2.85 -19.82
CA ASP A 275 -1.91 2.90 -19.12
C ASP A 275 -1.87 1.80 -18.06
N PRO A 276 -1.00 0.79 -18.20
CA PRO A 276 -0.97 -0.36 -17.30
C PRO A 276 -0.47 0.02 -15.89
N ASP A 277 0.26 1.10 -15.75
CA ASP A 277 0.82 1.57 -14.47
C ASP A 277 -0.17 2.45 -13.68
N ASN A 278 -1.31 2.79 -14.24
CA ASN A 278 -2.39 3.45 -13.52
C ASN A 278 -3.13 2.46 -12.63
N TRP A 279 -3.84 2.99 -11.63
CA TRP A 279 -4.67 2.13 -10.77
C TRP A 279 -6.10 2.02 -11.30
N ASN A 280 -6.75 0.89 -10.98
CA ASN A 280 -8.17 0.67 -11.20
C ASN A 280 -8.85 0.09 -9.95
N ARG A 281 -10.15 -0.21 -10.08
CA ARG A 281 -10.99 -0.73 -8.99
C ARG A 281 -10.96 -2.25 -9.02
N GLU A 282 -10.13 -2.85 -8.17
CA GLU A 282 -10.08 -4.28 -7.97
C GLU A 282 -11.33 -4.76 -7.22
N HIS A 283 -11.96 -5.79 -7.74
CA HIS A 283 -12.97 -6.58 -7.04
C HIS A 283 -12.27 -7.76 -6.37
N VAL A 284 -11.92 -7.64 -5.08
CA VAL A 284 -11.24 -8.70 -4.33
C VAL A 284 -12.05 -10.01 -4.38
N TRP A 285 -13.35 -9.96 -4.15
CA TRP A 285 -14.24 -11.01 -4.64
C TRP A 285 -14.51 -10.76 -6.11
N ALA A 286 -13.94 -11.55 -7.00
CA ALA A 286 -14.05 -11.31 -8.43
C ALA A 286 -15.52 -11.26 -8.87
N LYS A 287 -15.92 -10.16 -9.52
CA LYS A 287 -17.31 -9.93 -9.94
C LYS A 287 -17.89 -11.04 -10.85
N SER A 288 -17.05 -11.73 -11.59
CA SER A 288 -17.43 -12.89 -12.40
C SER A 288 -17.86 -14.10 -11.58
N HIS A 289 -17.62 -14.07 -10.27
CA HIS A 289 -18.06 -15.06 -9.31
C HIS A 289 -19.35 -14.59 -8.61
N GLY A 290 -20.42 -14.41 -9.36
CA GLY A 290 -21.78 -14.24 -8.86
C GLY A 290 -22.47 -12.92 -9.21
N PHE A 291 -21.77 -11.79 -9.45
CA PHE A 291 -22.38 -10.48 -9.67
C PHE A 291 -21.73 -9.68 -10.82
N PRO A 292 -21.79 -10.15 -12.07
CA PRO A 292 -21.11 -9.47 -13.19
C PRO A 292 -21.75 -8.14 -13.58
N SER A 293 -22.96 -7.82 -13.08
CA SER A 293 -23.70 -6.60 -13.40
C SER A 293 -23.44 -5.49 -12.38
N SER A 294 -23.15 -4.29 -12.87
CA SER A 294 -22.99 -3.09 -12.02
C SER A 294 -24.28 -2.62 -11.33
N SER A 295 -25.41 -3.28 -11.58
CA SER A 295 -26.67 -3.05 -10.85
C SER A 295 -26.79 -3.88 -9.58
N ALA A 296 -25.92 -4.86 -9.36
CA ALA A 296 -25.86 -5.61 -8.11
C ALA A 296 -25.18 -4.77 -7.02
N SER A 297 -25.72 -4.79 -5.81
CA SER A 297 -25.13 -4.05 -4.67
C SER A 297 -23.71 -4.50 -4.36
N ALA A 298 -23.42 -5.79 -4.48
CA ALA A 298 -22.07 -6.34 -4.33
C ALA A 298 -21.05 -5.77 -5.31
N TYR A 299 -21.47 -5.32 -6.50
CA TYR A 299 -20.58 -4.80 -7.52
C TYR A 299 -19.90 -3.48 -7.13
N THR A 300 -20.52 -2.70 -6.27
CA THR A 300 -20.06 -1.36 -5.89
C THR A 300 -19.77 -1.24 -4.39
N ASP A 301 -19.76 -2.36 -3.69
CA ASP A 301 -19.49 -2.41 -2.26
C ASP A 301 -18.00 -2.16 -1.98
N ILE A 302 -17.69 -1.03 -1.36
CA ILE A 302 -16.31 -0.59 -1.09
C ILE A 302 -15.62 -1.41 0.00
N HIS A 303 -16.31 -2.30 0.73
CA HIS A 303 -15.66 -3.19 1.68
C HIS A 303 -14.75 -4.23 1.01
N HIS A 304 -14.98 -4.54 -0.27
CA HIS A 304 -14.11 -5.43 -1.03
C HIS A 304 -13.52 -4.80 -2.30
N LEU A 305 -13.81 -3.54 -2.57
CA LEU A 305 -13.17 -2.81 -3.67
C LEU A 305 -11.90 -2.10 -3.18
N ARG A 306 -10.82 -2.20 -3.95
CA ARG A 306 -9.53 -1.57 -3.62
C ARG A 306 -8.86 -0.99 -4.86
N PRO A 307 -8.08 0.10 -4.72
CA PRO A 307 -7.22 0.54 -5.79
C PRO A 307 -6.10 -0.49 -6.02
N THR A 308 -5.89 -0.86 -7.25
CA THR A 308 -4.85 -1.81 -7.65
C THR A 308 -4.31 -1.42 -9.01
N ASP A 309 -3.03 -1.60 -9.22
CA ASP A 309 -2.37 -1.45 -10.51
C ASP A 309 -3.09 -2.26 -11.60
N ILE A 310 -3.31 -1.66 -12.77
CA ILE A 310 -4.13 -2.24 -13.85
C ILE A 310 -3.53 -3.56 -14.35
N SER A 311 -2.22 -3.65 -14.50
CA SER A 311 -1.56 -4.84 -15.01
C SER A 311 -1.53 -5.96 -13.97
N VAL A 312 -1.33 -5.62 -12.69
CA VAL A 312 -1.41 -6.57 -11.57
C VAL A 312 -2.84 -7.08 -11.39
N ASN A 313 -3.84 -6.20 -11.48
CA ASN A 313 -5.24 -6.61 -11.49
C ASN A 313 -5.57 -7.55 -12.65
N SER A 314 -5.03 -7.25 -13.83
CA SER A 314 -5.20 -8.14 -15.00
C SER A 314 -4.56 -9.51 -14.78
N SER A 315 -3.41 -9.56 -14.12
CA SER A 315 -2.72 -10.80 -13.79
C SER A 315 -3.44 -11.60 -12.71
N ARG A 316 -4.03 -10.93 -11.71
CA ARG A 316 -4.91 -11.56 -10.73
C ARG A 316 -6.18 -12.08 -11.41
N GLY A 317 -6.78 -11.32 -12.31
CA GLY A 317 -7.95 -11.71 -13.10
C GLY A 317 -9.15 -12.08 -12.22
N ASN A 318 -9.56 -13.33 -12.31
CA ASN A 318 -10.66 -13.90 -11.52
C ASN A 318 -10.25 -15.17 -10.77
N LEU A 319 -8.95 -15.33 -10.53
CA LEU A 319 -8.40 -16.48 -9.83
C LEU A 319 -8.89 -16.54 -8.37
N ASP A 320 -9.00 -17.74 -7.85
CA ASP A 320 -9.22 -17.97 -6.42
C ASP A 320 -7.99 -17.56 -5.61
N PHE A 321 -8.16 -17.35 -4.31
CA PHE A 321 -7.07 -17.11 -3.39
C PHE A 321 -6.55 -18.41 -2.79
N ASP A 322 -5.28 -18.71 -2.99
CA ASP A 322 -4.57 -19.85 -2.43
C ASP A 322 -3.06 -19.56 -2.41
N TYR A 323 -2.28 -20.44 -1.83
CA TYR A 323 -0.83 -20.43 -2.02
C TYR A 323 -0.49 -20.74 -3.47
N SER A 324 0.39 -19.95 -4.07
CA SER A 324 0.75 -20.03 -5.48
C SER A 324 2.27 -20.15 -5.68
N ASP A 325 2.70 -20.74 -6.79
CA ASP A 325 4.09 -21.16 -6.95
C ASP A 325 5.03 -20.06 -7.43
N SER A 326 4.58 -19.18 -8.33
CA SER A 326 5.47 -18.28 -9.06
C SER A 326 5.28 -16.82 -8.65
N ALA A 327 6.36 -16.12 -8.34
CA ALA A 327 6.32 -14.69 -8.11
C ALA A 327 5.83 -13.94 -9.35
N LEU A 328 4.94 -12.98 -9.16
CA LEU A 328 4.46 -12.11 -10.22
C LEU A 328 5.58 -11.11 -10.58
N SER A 329 6.01 -11.09 -11.83
CA SER A 329 7.20 -10.32 -12.25
C SER A 329 7.13 -8.83 -11.93
N GLU A 330 5.95 -8.23 -12.03
CA GLU A 330 5.74 -6.80 -11.80
C GLU A 330 5.48 -6.46 -10.33
N ALA A 331 5.01 -7.42 -9.55
CA ALA A 331 4.72 -7.27 -8.13
C ALA A 331 5.21 -8.52 -7.36
N PRO A 332 6.51 -8.73 -7.22
CA PRO A 332 7.12 -10.01 -6.85
C PRO A 332 6.81 -10.49 -5.43
N LEU A 333 6.24 -9.65 -4.59
CA LEU A 333 5.71 -10.05 -3.29
C LEU A 333 4.39 -10.82 -3.38
N ASN A 334 3.73 -10.79 -4.54
CA ASN A 334 2.57 -11.62 -4.84
C ASN A 334 2.99 -12.81 -5.68
N ARG A 335 2.22 -13.88 -5.61
CA ARG A 335 2.47 -15.09 -6.39
C ARG A 335 1.23 -15.45 -7.19
N VAL A 336 1.43 -16.12 -8.29
CA VAL A 336 0.36 -16.54 -9.19
C VAL A 336 0.72 -17.86 -9.84
N ASP A 337 -0.28 -18.66 -10.11
CA ASP A 337 -0.19 -19.82 -10.98
C ASP A 337 -1.40 -19.88 -11.93
N SER A 338 -1.66 -21.04 -12.54
CA SER A 338 -2.73 -21.18 -13.52
C SER A 338 -4.15 -21.11 -12.94
N ASN A 339 -4.31 -21.20 -11.62
CA ASN A 339 -5.61 -21.37 -10.97
C ASN A 339 -5.78 -20.61 -9.66
N SER A 340 -4.72 -19.97 -9.14
CA SER A 340 -4.78 -19.22 -7.90
C SER A 340 -3.86 -18.00 -7.88
N PHE A 341 -4.17 -17.08 -6.97
CA PHE A 341 -3.40 -15.89 -6.70
C PHE A 341 -3.13 -15.80 -5.18
N GLU A 342 -1.87 -15.60 -4.83
CA GLU A 342 -1.43 -15.37 -3.46
C GLU A 342 -0.99 -13.91 -3.30
N PRO A 343 -1.72 -13.08 -2.55
CA PRO A 343 -1.35 -11.69 -2.32
C PRO A 343 -0.13 -11.60 -1.39
N ARG A 344 0.57 -10.47 -1.45
CA ARG A 344 1.68 -10.17 -0.53
C ARG A 344 1.25 -10.34 0.94
N ASN A 345 2.17 -10.80 1.79
CA ASN A 345 1.86 -11.16 3.17
C ASN A 345 1.18 -10.02 3.96
N ALA A 346 1.58 -8.77 3.71
CA ALA A 346 1.03 -7.61 4.43
C ALA A 346 -0.47 -7.38 4.25
N VAL A 347 -1.11 -7.98 3.22
CA VAL A 347 -2.55 -7.79 2.96
C VAL A 347 -3.35 -9.10 2.93
N LYS A 348 -2.73 -10.23 3.25
CA LYS A 348 -3.42 -11.53 3.29
C LYS A 348 -4.62 -11.52 4.23
N GLY A 349 -4.43 -11.01 5.45
CA GLY A 349 -5.50 -10.88 6.43
C GLY A 349 -6.62 -9.93 5.96
N ASP A 350 -6.28 -8.83 5.30
CA ASP A 350 -7.27 -7.90 4.76
C ASP A 350 -8.09 -8.55 3.64
N VAL A 351 -7.43 -9.24 2.71
CA VAL A 351 -8.08 -10.01 1.64
C VAL A 351 -9.02 -11.07 2.24
N ALA A 352 -8.58 -11.80 3.24
CA ALA A 352 -9.41 -12.79 3.92
C ALA A 352 -10.66 -12.14 4.55
N ARG A 353 -10.50 -11.05 5.30
CA ARG A 353 -11.64 -10.34 5.93
C ARG A 353 -12.61 -9.76 4.91
N MET A 354 -12.12 -9.24 3.78
CA MET A 354 -12.97 -8.77 2.68
C MET A 354 -13.83 -9.90 2.11
N THR A 355 -13.24 -11.07 1.91
CA THR A 355 -13.98 -12.23 1.38
C THR A 355 -14.95 -12.81 2.40
N PHE A 356 -14.61 -12.85 3.70
CA PHE A 356 -15.52 -13.22 4.77
C PHE A 356 -16.71 -12.25 4.89
N TYR A 357 -16.44 -10.95 4.74
CA TYR A 357 -17.51 -9.97 4.69
C TYR A 357 -18.48 -10.25 3.55
N MET A 358 -18.00 -10.48 2.34
CA MET A 358 -18.83 -10.75 1.17
C MET A 358 -19.69 -12.00 1.33
N ASP A 359 -19.10 -13.07 1.87
CA ASP A 359 -19.81 -14.31 2.19
C ASP A 359 -20.93 -14.11 3.22
N VAL A 360 -20.69 -13.31 4.27
CA VAL A 360 -21.71 -13.03 5.30
C VAL A 360 -22.73 -11.99 4.82
N ARG A 361 -22.29 -10.96 4.10
CA ARG A 361 -23.16 -9.82 3.69
C ARG A 361 -24.17 -10.24 2.63
N TYR A 362 -23.77 -11.08 1.69
CA TYR A 362 -24.59 -11.43 0.51
C TYR A 362 -25.08 -12.86 0.56
N GLU A 363 -26.12 -13.10 1.36
CA GLU A 363 -26.79 -14.39 1.52
C GLU A 363 -28.02 -14.56 0.59
N GLY A 364 -27.98 -13.95 -0.60
CA GLY A 364 -29.02 -14.08 -1.62
C GLY A 364 -30.30 -13.23 -1.37
N ALA A 365 -30.30 -12.39 -0.35
CA ALA A 365 -31.44 -11.50 -0.08
C ALA A 365 -31.40 -10.20 -0.89
N ASP A 366 -30.24 -9.81 -1.39
CA ASP A 366 -30.06 -8.59 -2.17
C ASP A 366 -30.48 -8.78 -3.63
N PRO A 367 -31.11 -7.76 -4.25
CA PRO A 367 -31.45 -7.82 -5.66
C PRO A 367 -30.19 -8.02 -6.52
N GLN A 368 -30.26 -8.95 -7.49
CA GLN A 368 -29.19 -9.21 -8.45
C GLN A 368 -27.87 -9.73 -7.86
N THR A 369 -27.79 -9.97 -6.57
CA THR A 369 -26.67 -10.65 -5.93
C THR A 369 -27.14 -12.00 -5.40
N PRO A 370 -26.62 -13.13 -5.92
CA PRO A 370 -26.93 -14.44 -5.37
C PRO A 370 -26.28 -14.62 -3.99
N ASP A 371 -26.58 -15.76 -3.36
CA ASP A 371 -25.89 -16.21 -2.15
C ASP A 371 -24.39 -16.47 -2.48
N LEU A 372 -23.50 -15.59 -1.96
CA LEU A 372 -22.06 -15.70 -2.14
C LEU A 372 -21.49 -16.64 -1.10
N THR A 373 -20.77 -17.67 -1.51
CA THR A 373 -20.28 -18.71 -0.61
C THR A 373 -18.78 -18.93 -0.76
N LEU A 374 -18.04 -18.85 0.36
CA LEU A 374 -16.65 -19.32 0.42
C LEU A 374 -16.60 -20.84 0.48
N VAL A 375 -15.78 -21.43 -0.36
CA VAL A 375 -15.61 -22.89 -0.46
C VAL A 375 -14.13 -23.28 -0.39
N ASP A 376 -13.86 -24.49 0.08
CA ASP A 376 -12.47 -24.98 0.16
C ASP A 376 -12.05 -25.77 -1.09
N MET A 377 -12.42 -25.26 -2.24
CA MET A 377 -12.01 -25.80 -3.54
C MET A 377 -11.75 -24.66 -4.53
N LEU A 378 -11.07 -24.97 -5.62
CA LEU A 378 -10.97 -24.05 -6.75
C LEU A 378 -12.33 -23.92 -7.43
N THR A 379 -12.67 -22.71 -7.78
CA THR A 379 -13.98 -22.37 -8.32
C THR A 379 -13.92 -22.01 -9.80
N SER A 380 -15.05 -21.76 -10.40
CA SER A 380 -15.15 -21.31 -11.79
C SER A 380 -16.03 -20.08 -11.91
N THR A 381 -15.73 -19.23 -12.88
CA THR A 381 -16.56 -18.07 -13.22
C THR A 381 -18.02 -18.45 -13.48
N GLY A 382 -18.92 -17.54 -13.13
CA GLY A 382 -20.36 -17.75 -13.26
C GLY A 382 -21.03 -18.47 -12.08
N GLN A 383 -20.22 -19.01 -11.15
CA GLN A 383 -20.71 -19.53 -9.90
C GLN A 383 -20.53 -18.48 -8.79
N PRO A 384 -21.47 -18.35 -7.84
CA PRO A 384 -21.36 -17.39 -6.72
C PRO A 384 -20.46 -17.95 -5.61
N GLN A 385 -19.30 -18.45 -5.96
CA GLN A 385 -18.36 -19.10 -5.07
C GLN A 385 -16.95 -18.58 -5.27
N LEU A 386 -16.18 -18.50 -4.18
CA LEU A 386 -14.77 -18.16 -4.22
C LEU A 386 -13.98 -19.09 -3.29
N GLY A 387 -12.80 -19.51 -3.71
CA GLY A 387 -11.87 -20.35 -2.95
C GLY A 387 -10.62 -19.58 -2.52
N LYS A 388 -9.77 -20.14 -1.66
CA LYS A 388 -10.03 -21.34 -0.85
C LYS A 388 -10.23 -20.95 0.61
N LEU A 389 -11.28 -21.41 1.22
CA LEU A 389 -11.61 -21.07 2.59
C LEU A 389 -10.50 -21.39 3.60
N CYS A 390 -9.85 -22.58 3.51
CA CYS A 390 -8.78 -22.93 4.44
C CYS A 390 -7.56 -22.02 4.31
N ALA A 391 -7.19 -21.60 3.09
CA ALA A 391 -6.09 -20.63 2.89
C ALA A 391 -6.46 -19.26 3.48
N LEU A 392 -7.66 -18.78 3.22
CA LEU A 392 -8.15 -17.50 3.75
C LEU A 392 -8.23 -17.51 5.29
N LEU A 393 -8.64 -18.60 5.91
CA LEU A 393 -8.62 -18.75 7.36
C LEU A 393 -7.21 -18.68 7.92
N ALA A 394 -6.26 -19.40 7.31
CA ALA A 394 -4.85 -19.36 7.71
C ALA A 394 -4.20 -17.98 7.52
N TRP A 395 -4.67 -17.19 6.59
CA TRP A 395 -4.17 -15.82 6.37
C TRP A 395 -4.77 -14.81 7.34
N HIS A 396 -5.92 -15.11 7.91
CA HIS A 396 -6.57 -14.25 8.89
C HIS A 396 -5.93 -14.35 10.29
N GLU A 397 -5.41 -15.51 10.65
CA GLU A 397 -4.71 -15.77 11.92
C GLU A 397 -3.34 -15.07 11.99
#